data_54360e5104b0e23194c2ec272f9c273f
#
_entry.id   54360e5104b0e23194c2ec272f9c273f
#
_cell.length_a   1.000
_cell.length_b   1.000
_cell.length_c   1.000
_cell.angle_alpha   90.00
_cell.angle_beta   90.00
_cell.angle_gamma   90.00
#
_symmetry.space_group_name_H-M   'P 1'
#
loop_
_entity.id
_entity.type
_entity.pdbx_description
1 polymer ?
#
loop_
_entity_poly.entity_id
_entity_poly.type
_entity_poly.pdbx_seq_one_letter_code
_entity_poly.pdbx_strand_id
1 'polypeptide(L)'
;MMDAGRHPKITLLTWSEVEEVSGFVGQFTVRVRKRARSVNEDLCTSCGLCQEKCPTRVVDIAYEAGMGKRKAIYRPFAQSIPSYPVLDREHCLWFTRGRCRLCERFCPTGAIDYEQQDEELELEVGAIVLATGFHMWDPTQIPDYAYGKSPNVITGLQFERLISVSGPTGGQILTSEGKTPERVAIIHCVGSRDERAHAYCSRFCCMYSLKQAHQVQERTGAEVYSFYMDMRTFGKAYEEFYSRLRSEGIQFIQGRPSQVTVDPETQRL
;
A
#
# COMPACT_ATOMS: atom_id res chain seq x y z
N MET A 1 11.81 -4.24 11.40
CA MET A 1 11.09 -5.52 11.18
C MET A 1 11.96 -6.75 11.48
N MET A 2 13.20 -6.83 10.99
CA MET A 2 14.08 -7.99 11.25
C MET A 2 14.32 -8.22 12.74
N ASP A 3 14.59 -7.16 13.50
CA ASP A 3 14.83 -7.25 14.94
C ASP A 3 13.60 -7.76 15.70
N ALA A 4 12.41 -7.26 15.34
CA ALA A 4 11.15 -7.75 15.90
C ALA A 4 10.91 -9.24 15.53
N GLY A 5 11.15 -9.62 14.27
CA GLY A 5 10.93 -10.99 13.81
C GLY A 5 11.90 -12.03 14.42
N ARG A 6 13.02 -11.57 14.96
CA ARG A 6 14.04 -12.43 15.59
C ARG A 6 14.03 -12.37 17.13
N HIS A 7 13.23 -11.49 17.68
CA HIS A 7 13.24 -11.25 19.12
C HIS A 7 12.53 -12.40 19.87
N PRO A 8 13.19 -13.05 20.87
CA PRO A 8 12.67 -14.25 21.50
C PRO A 8 11.38 -14.06 22.31
N LYS A 9 11.03 -12.80 22.63
CA LYS A 9 9.81 -12.45 23.37
C LYS A 9 8.71 -11.85 22.48
N ILE A 10 8.86 -11.90 21.15
CA ILE A 10 7.86 -11.39 20.20
C ILE A 10 7.37 -12.57 19.36
N THR A 11 6.07 -12.81 19.42
CA THR A 11 5.40 -13.77 18.54
C THR A 11 4.69 -12.99 17.43
N LEU A 12 5.04 -13.26 16.16
CA LEU A 12 4.42 -12.65 15.00
C LEU A 12 3.30 -13.56 14.48
N LEU A 13 2.08 -13.09 14.57
CA LEU A 13 0.91 -13.71 13.94
C LEU A 13 0.64 -12.98 12.62
N THR A 14 1.26 -13.44 11.55
CA THR A 14 1.11 -12.86 10.22
C THR A 14 0.03 -13.58 9.42
N TRP A 15 -0.61 -12.87 8.48
CA TRP A 15 -1.76 -13.39 7.75
C TRP A 15 -2.93 -13.72 8.69
N SER A 16 -3.10 -12.88 9.72
CA SER A 16 -4.04 -13.09 10.82
C SER A 16 -4.88 -11.84 11.06
N GLU A 17 -6.05 -12.03 11.60
CA GLU A 17 -7.01 -10.96 11.94
C GLU A 17 -7.50 -11.13 13.37
N VAL A 18 -7.61 -10.01 14.08
CA VAL A 18 -8.30 -9.98 15.36
C VAL A 18 -9.80 -9.91 15.08
N GLU A 19 -10.55 -10.90 15.56
CA GLU A 19 -12.01 -10.99 15.36
C GLU A 19 -12.79 -10.44 16.54
N GLU A 20 -12.29 -10.67 17.76
CA GLU A 20 -12.97 -10.24 18.96
C GLU A 20 -11.99 -9.84 20.05
N VAL A 21 -12.37 -8.86 20.82
CA VAL A 21 -11.67 -8.43 22.05
C VAL A 21 -12.69 -8.30 23.15
N SER A 22 -12.44 -8.94 24.28
CA SER A 22 -13.25 -8.86 25.49
C SER A 22 -12.37 -8.64 26.73
N GLY A 23 -12.99 -8.43 27.89
CA GLY A 23 -12.26 -8.19 29.14
C GLY A 23 -12.00 -6.71 29.43
N PHE A 24 -10.97 -6.43 30.21
CA PHE A 24 -10.63 -5.09 30.69
C PHE A 24 -9.12 -4.93 30.85
N VAL A 25 -8.67 -3.70 31.11
CA VAL A 25 -7.24 -3.37 31.29
C VAL A 25 -6.58 -4.29 32.32
N GLY A 26 -5.53 -4.97 31.89
CA GLY A 26 -4.81 -5.98 32.69
C GLY A 26 -5.27 -7.42 32.42
N GLN A 27 -6.46 -7.62 31.82
CA GLN A 27 -7.03 -8.95 31.56
C GLN A 27 -7.93 -8.92 30.32
N PHE A 28 -7.33 -8.84 29.15
CA PHE A 28 -8.04 -8.95 27.88
C PHE A 28 -7.95 -10.36 27.33
N THR A 29 -9.04 -10.84 26.75
CA THR A 29 -9.07 -12.04 25.92
C THR A 29 -9.25 -11.61 24.46
N VAL A 30 -8.33 -12.02 23.59
CA VAL A 30 -8.29 -11.64 22.17
C VAL A 30 -8.41 -12.89 21.32
N ARG A 31 -9.48 -12.98 20.52
CA ARG A 31 -9.65 -14.04 19.51
C ARG A 31 -9.04 -13.61 18.19
N VAL A 32 -8.12 -14.43 17.68
CA VAL A 32 -7.39 -14.19 16.46
C VAL A 32 -7.61 -15.33 15.49
N ARG A 33 -8.06 -15.03 14.28
CA ARG A 33 -8.09 -15.98 13.18
C ARG A 33 -6.78 -15.90 12.39
N LYS A 34 -5.99 -16.97 12.39
CA LYS A 34 -4.83 -17.15 11.52
C LYS A 34 -5.31 -17.82 10.24
N ARG A 35 -5.28 -17.08 9.15
CA ARG A 35 -5.75 -17.57 7.85
C ARG A 35 -4.79 -18.60 7.25
N ALA A 36 -5.34 -19.59 6.57
CA ALA A 36 -4.56 -20.59 5.85
C ALA A 36 -3.79 -19.94 4.70
N ARG A 37 -2.46 -20.07 4.73
CA ARG A 37 -1.55 -19.63 3.66
C ARG A 37 -1.52 -20.59 2.48
N SER A 38 -1.98 -21.82 2.68
CA SER A 38 -1.75 -22.99 1.82
C SER A 38 -0.26 -23.28 1.62
N VAL A 39 0.55 -22.92 2.61
CA VAL A 39 2.01 -23.15 2.68
C VAL A 39 2.37 -23.51 4.12
N ASN A 40 3.00 -24.66 4.32
CA ASN A 40 3.54 -25.06 5.59
C ASN A 40 4.80 -24.25 5.90
N GLU A 41 4.75 -23.44 6.97
CA GLU A 41 5.81 -22.50 7.35
C GLU A 41 7.08 -23.24 7.83
N ASP A 42 6.94 -24.42 8.45
CA ASP A 42 8.06 -25.21 8.97
C ASP A 42 8.89 -25.88 7.87
N LEU A 43 8.24 -26.19 6.73
CA LEU A 43 8.88 -26.81 5.58
C LEU A 43 9.38 -25.79 4.54
N CYS A 44 8.84 -24.56 4.57
CA CYS A 44 9.12 -23.57 3.55
C CYS A 44 10.48 -22.89 3.73
N THR A 45 11.37 -23.03 2.76
CA THR A 45 12.69 -22.37 2.73
C THR A 45 12.66 -20.99 2.08
N SER A 46 11.49 -20.47 1.69
CA SER A 46 11.34 -19.17 1.01
C SER A 46 12.13 -19.01 -0.30
N CYS A 47 12.41 -20.09 -1.00
CA CYS A 47 13.24 -20.12 -2.21
C CYS A 47 12.63 -19.39 -3.42
N GLY A 48 11.30 -19.16 -3.44
CA GLY A 48 10.60 -18.42 -4.49
C GLY A 48 10.21 -19.22 -5.74
N LEU A 49 10.59 -20.48 -5.88
CA LEU A 49 10.28 -21.31 -7.06
C LEU A 49 8.76 -21.41 -7.34
N CYS A 50 7.96 -21.53 -6.29
CA CYS A 50 6.50 -21.56 -6.42
C CYS A 50 5.94 -20.29 -7.07
N GLN A 51 6.49 -19.12 -6.75
CA GLN A 51 6.10 -17.84 -7.37
C GLN A 51 6.55 -17.78 -8.84
N GLU A 52 7.79 -18.18 -9.11
CA GLU A 52 8.34 -18.19 -10.47
C GLU A 52 7.49 -19.05 -11.42
N LYS A 53 7.16 -20.26 -11.01
CA LYS A 53 6.43 -21.25 -11.83
C LYS A 53 4.92 -21.01 -11.90
N CYS A 54 4.36 -20.12 -11.05
CA CYS A 54 2.93 -19.83 -11.09
C CYS A 54 2.53 -19.13 -12.40
N PRO A 55 1.57 -19.65 -13.19
CA PRO A 55 1.17 -19.04 -14.45
C PRO A 55 0.21 -17.86 -14.24
N THR A 56 -0.53 -17.83 -13.14
CA THR A 56 -1.56 -16.82 -12.87
C THR A 56 -0.94 -15.50 -12.47
N ARG A 57 -1.41 -14.41 -13.08
CA ARG A 57 -1.07 -13.03 -12.72
C ARG A 57 -2.32 -12.30 -12.26
N VAL A 58 -2.22 -11.61 -11.14
CA VAL A 58 -3.30 -10.86 -10.48
C VAL A 58 -2.85 -9.43 -10.27
N VAL A 59 -3.75 -8.47 -10.38
CA VAL A 59 -3.47 -7.08 -10.02
C VAL A 59 -3.16 -7.04 -8.52
N ASP A 60 -2.07 -6.41 -8.15
CA ASP A 60 -1.66 -6.26 -6.75
C ASP A 60 -2.26 -5.00 -6.15
N ILE A 61 -3.42 -5.14 -5.53
CA ILE A 61 -4.10 -4.05 -4.85
C ILE A 61 -3.43 -3.74 -3.50
N ALA A 62 -3.06 -4.80 -2.76
CA ALA A 62 -2.62 -4.67 -1.38
C ALA A 62 -1.26 -3.98 -1.23
N TYR A 63 -0.30 -4.28 -2.10
CA TYR A 63 1.04 -3.71 -2.00
C TYR A 63 1.36 -2.69 -3.09
N GLU A 64 1.01 -2.97 -4.35
CA GLU A 64 1.28 -2.07 -5.47
C GLU A 64 0.16 -1.06 -5.72
N ALA A 65 -0.86 -0.99 -4.85
CA ALA A 65 -2.01 -0.08 -4.99
C ALA A 65 -2.68 -0.14 -6.39
N GLY A 66 -2.71 -1.34 -6.99
CA GLY A 66 -3.28 -1.59 -8.31
C GLY A 66 -2.37 -1.27 -9.49
N MET A 67 -1.17 -0.72 -9.29
CA MET A 67 -0.26 -0.33 -10.36
C MET A 67 0.63 -1.48 -10.87
N GLY A 68 0.77 -2.54 -10.09
CA GLY A 68 1.56 -3.72 -10.40
C GLY A 68 0.74 -4.99 -10.48
N LYS A 69 1.41 -6.10 -10.83
CA LYS A 69 0.82 -7.44 -10.84
C LYS A 69 1.68 -8.39 -10.02
N ARG A 70 1.03 -9.27 -9.26
CA ARG A 70 1.64 -10.37 -8.53
C ARG A 70 1.18 -11.73 -9.06
N LYS A 71 1.80 -12.79 -8.61
CA LYS A 71 1.34 -14.16 -8.87
C LYS A 71 0.21 -14.55 -7.91
N ALA A 72 -0.54 -15.62 -8.22
CA ALA A 72 -1.53 -16.17 -7.29
C ALA A 72 -0.87 -16.78 -6.05
N ILE A 73 0.36 -17.31 -6.14
CA ILE A 73 1.19 -17.58 -4.97
C ILE A 73 2.28 -16.51 -4.91
N TYR A 74 2.39 -15.79 -3.81
CA TYR A 74 3.21 -14.60 -3.72
C TYR A 74 3.69 -14.32 -2.30
N ARG A 75 4.79 -13.59 -2.19
CA ARG A 75 5.16 -12.87 -0.96
C ARG A 75 4.60 -11.47 -1.05
N PRO A 76 4.03 -10.90 0.02
CA PRO A 76 3.47 -9.54 -0.03
C PRO A 76 4.46 -8.50 -0.55
N PHE A 77 5.73 -8.58 -0.10
CA PHE A 77 6.83 -7.76 -0.60
C PHE A 77 8.17 -8.44 -0.30
N ALA A 78 9.23 -7.99 -0.98
CA ALA A 78 10.53 -8.67 -0.94
C ALA A 78 11.15 -8.77 0.46
N GLN A 79 10.92 -7.76 1.33
CA GLN A 79 11.47 -7.68 2.68
C GLN A 79 10.47 -8.14 3.76
N SER A 80 9.40 -8.85 3.39
CA SER A 80 8.41 -9.35 4.35
C SER A 80 9.03 -10.31 5.38
N ILE A 81 8.59 -10.22 6.62
CA ILE A 81 9.00 -11.09 7.73
C ILE A 81 7.76 -11.63 8.42
N PRO A 82 7.62 -12.96 8.49
CA PRO A 82 8.41 -13.98 7.79
C PRO A 82 8.29 -13.89 6.27
N SER A 83 9.26 -14.45 5.54
CA SER A 83 9.32 -14.37 4.08
C SER A 83 8.54 -15.51 3.39
N TYR A 84 7.58 -16.11 4.07
CA TYR A 84 6.76 -17.17 3.51
C TYR A 84 5.75 -16.66 2.50
N PRO A 85 5.54 -17.34 1.36
CA PRO A 85 4.49 -16.98 0.42
C PRO A 85 3.11 -17.30 0.97
N VAL A 86 2.12 -16.64 0.36
CA VAL A 86 0.70 -16.91 0.56
C VAL A 86 0.11 -17.32 -0.78
N LEU A 87 -0.81 -18.27 -0.78
CA LEU A 87 -1.55 -18.68 -1.97
C LEU A 87 -2.94 -18.04 -1.96
N ASP A 88 -3.17 -17.16 -2.92
CA ASP A 88 -4.45 -16.49 -3.16
C ASP A 88 -5.46 -17.50 -3.72
N ARG A 89 -6.35 -17.98 -2.85
CA ARG A 89 -7.32 -19.01 -3.19
C ARG A 89 -8.35 -18.55 -4.22
N GLU A 90 -8.67 -17.26 -4.23
CA GLU A 90 -9.66 -16.69 -5.15
C GLU A 90 -9.19 -16.69 -6.60
N HIS A 91 -7.87 -16.55 -6.82
CA HIS A 91 -7.28 -16.46 -8.15
C HIS A 91 -6.45 -17.70 -8.54
N CYS A 92 -6.26 -18.64 -7.64
CA CYS A 92 -5.51 -19.86 -7.91
C CYS A 92 -6.31 -20.81 -8.81
N LEU A 93 -5.70 -21.27 -9.89
CA LEU A 93 -6.34 -22.22 -10.83
C LEU A 93 -6.70 -23.57 -10.21
N TRP A 94 -6.01 -23.99 -9.15
CA TRP A 94 -6.38 -25.18 -8.42
C TRP A 94 -7.70 -24.98 -7.65
N PHE A 95 -7.81 -23.93 -6.87
CA PHE A 95 -9.02 -23.66 -6.09
C PHE A 95 -10.23 -23.27 -6.95
N THR A 96 -10.00 -22.56 -8.06
CA THR A 96 -11.09 -22.06 -8.91
C THR A 96 -11.53 -23.03 -10.00
N ARG A 97 -10.64 -23.91 -10.46
CA ARG A 97 -10.89 -24.76 -11.64
C ARG A 97 -10.48 -26.23 -11.45
N GLY A 98 -10.01 -26.62 -10.27
CA GLY A 98 -9.56 -27.98 -9.95
C GLY A 98 -8.34 -28.45 -10.75
N ARG A 99 -7.55 -27.53 -11.31
CA ARG A 99 -6.40 -27.85 -12.15
C ARG A 99 -5.23 -26.90 -11.94
N CYS A 100 -4.02 -27.35 -12.30
CA CYS A 100 -2.74 -26.75 -11.99
C CYS A 100 -2.29 -27.10 -10.56
N ARG A 101 -1.10 -27.58 -10.38
CA ARG A 101 -0.41 -27.80 -9.10
C ARG A 101 1.08 -27.54 -9.28
N LEU A 102 1.44 -26.57 -10.14
CA LEU A 102 2.84 -26.28 -10.46
C LEU A 102 3.65 -25.84 -9.24
N CYS A 103 3.07 -25.02 -8.36
CA CYS A 103 3.76 -24.58 -7.14
C CYS A 103 4.13 -25.77 -6.22
N GLU A 104 3.27 -26.76 -6.08
CA GLU A 104 3.53 -27.99 -5.34
C GLU A 104 4.58 -28.86 -6.07
N ARG A 105 4.39 -29.08 -7.37
CA ARG A 105 5.28 -29.92 -8.18
C ARG A 105 6.73 -29.41 -8.18
N PHE A 106 6.94 -28.12 -8.14
CA PHE A 106 8.25 -27.49 -8.12
C PHE A 106 8.74 -27.12 -6.71
N CYS A 107 7.99 -27.44 -5.65
CA CYS A 107 8.43 -27.18 -4.30
C CYS A 107 9.41 -28.28 -3.83
N PRO A 108 10.69 -27.96 -3.59
CA PRO A 108 11.68 -29.00 -3.25
C PRO A 108 11.45 -29.60 -1.86
N THR A 109 10.74 -28.90 -0.98
CA THR A 109 10.49 -29.33 0.42
C THR A 109 9.06 -29.82 0.63
N GLY A 110 8.20 -29.81 -0.40
CA GLY A 110 6.81 -30.22 -0.25
C GLY A 110 5.97 -29.30 0.65
N ALA A 111 6.33 -28.03 0.77
CA ALA A 111 5.69 -27.10 1.69
C ALA A 111 4.29 -26.62 1.26
N ILE A 112 3.81 -26.96 0.05
CA ILE A 112 2.48 -26.54 -0.42
C ILE A 112 1.42 -27.46 0.15
N ASP A 113 0.44 -26.88 0.84
CA ASP A 113 -0.66 -27.59 1.47
C ASP A 113 -2.00 -26.93 1.08
N TYR A 114 -2.73 -27.55 0.17
CA TYR A 114 -4.04 -27.07 -0.28
C TYR A 114 -5.17 -27.35 0.70
N GLU A 115 -4.97 -28.29 1.63
CA GLU A 115 -5.97 -28.68 2.62
C GLU A 115 -5.86 -27.87 3.93
N GLN A 116 -4.84 -27.03 4.05
CA GLN A 116 -4.64 -26.16 5.21
C GLN A 116 -5.91 -25.34 5.49
N GLN A 117 -6.35 -25.33 6.74
CA GLN A 117 -7.52 -24.61 7.21
C GLN A 117 -7.10 -23.39 8.05
N ASP A 118 -8.03 -22.45 8.21
CA ASP A 118 -7.87 -21.35 9.16
C ASP A 118 -7.79 -21.91 10.59
N GLU A 119 -7.01 -21.25 11.43
CA GLU A 119 -6.78 -21.61 12.84
C GLU A 119 -7.29 -20.48 13.72
N GLU A 120 -8.10 -20.80 14.72
CA GLU A 120 -8.54 -19.87 15.75
C GLU A 120 -7.63 -19.95 16.97
N LEU A 121 -7.14 -18.81 17.43
CA LEU A 121 -6.28 -18.67 18.59
C LEU A 121 -6.96 -17.75 19.60
N GLU A 122 -6.94 -18.15 20.87
CA GLU A 122 -7.35 -17.29 21.99
C GLU A 122 -6.12 -16.89 22.80
N LEU A 123 -5.95 -15.59 23.02
CA LEU A 123 -4.78 -15.00 23.66
C LEU A 123 -5.21 -14.16 24.87
N GLU A 124 -4.63 -14.46 26.03
CA GLU A 124 -4.74 -13.64 27.24
C GLU A 124 -3.64 -12.57 27.23
N VAL A 125 -4.02 -11.27 27.26
CA VAL A 125 -3.07 -10.15 27.22
C VAL A 125 -3.41 -9.06 28.23
N GLY A 126 -2.40 -8.46 28.84
CA GLY A 126 -2.58 -7.39 29.80
C GLY A 126 -2.87 -6.01 29.18
N ALA A 127 -2.41 -5.77 27.97
CA ALA A 127 -2.59 -4.51 27.26
C ALA A 127 -2.65 -4.72 25.75
N ILE A 128 -3.35 -3.82 25.05
CA ILE A 128 -3.48 -3.82 23.59
C ILE A 128 -3.00 -2.48 23.06
N VAL A 129 -2.09 -2.52 22.08
CA VAL A 129 -1.62 -1.33 21.35
C VAL A 129 -2.20 -1.34 19.95
N LEU A 130 -3.00 -0.34 19.60
CA LEU A 130 -3.61 -0.20 18.29
C LEU A 130 -2.64 0.53 17.35
N ALA A 131 -2.18 -0.16 16.32
CA ALA A 131 -1.29 0.35 15.29
C ALA A 131 -1.74 -0.15 13.90
N THR A 132 -3.03 0.01 13.60
CA THR A 132 -3.75 -0.61 12.47
C THR A 132 -3.51 0.07 11.11
N GLY A 133 -2.69 1.13 11.08
CA GLY A 133 -2.43 1.89 9.86
C GLY A 133 -3.61 2.79 9.46
N PHE A 134 -3.84 2.93 8.16
CA PHE A 134 -4.91 3.76 7.62
C PHE A 134 -5.66 3.05 6.48
N HIS A 135 -6.88 3.46 6.27
CA HIS A 135 -7.67 3.07 5.11
C HIS A 135 -7.63 4.18 4.05
N MET A 136 -7.32 3.82 2.80
CA MET A 136 -7.37 4.76 1.68
C MET A 136 -8.83 5.04 1.33
N TRP A 137 -9.20 6.32 1.34
CA TRP A 137 -10.51 6.74 0.84
C TRP A 137 -10.55 6.61 -0.69
N ASP A 138 -11.67 6.16 -1.23
CA ASP A 138 -11.85 5.94 -2.66
C ASP A 138 -12.09 7.29 -3.39
N PRO A 139 -11.11 7.81 -4.13
CA PRO A 139 -11.23 9.10 -4.81
C PRO A 139 -12.16 9.08 -6.03
N THR A 140 -12.66 7.92 -6.47
CA THR A 140 -13.69 7.84 -7.53
C THR A 140 -15.00 8.50 -7.11
N GLN A 141 -15.21 8.66 -5.79
CA GLN A 141 -16.38 9.36 -5.22
C GLN A 141 -16.36 10.87 -5.47
N ILE A 142 -15.23 11.46 -5.93
CA ILE A 142 -15.15 12.83 -6.43
C ILE A 142 -14.73 12.79 -7.90
N PRO A 143 -15.68 12.59 -8.82
CA PRO A 143 -15.41 12.42 -10.24
C PRO A 143 -14.81 13.66 -10.91
N ASP A 144 -14.91 14.83 -10.26
CA ASP A 144 -14.35 16.09 -10.72
C ASP A 144 -12.83 16.09 -10.81
N TYR A 145 -12.15 15.23 -10.06
CA TYR A 145 -10.68 15.13 -10.09
C TYR A 145 -10.16 14.08 -11.09
N ALA A 146 -11.01 13.53 -11.93
CA ALA A 146 -10.67 12.61 -13.02
C ALA A 146 -9.91 11.34 -12.60
N TYR A 147 -9.90 10.95 -11.30
CA TYR A 147 -9.34 9.68 -10.86
C TYR A 147 -10.15 8.52 -11.45
N GLY A 148 -9.45 7.53 -12.01
CA GLY A 148 -10.07 6.43 -12.74
C GLY A 148 -10.48 6.77 -14.18
N LYS A 149 -10.49 8.07 -14.57
CA LYS A 149 -10.73 8.54 -15.95
C LYS A 149 -9.42 8.79 -16.68
N SER A 150 -8.43 9.37 -16.00
CA SER A 150 -7.09 9.57 -16.54
C SER A 150 -6.08 8.72 -15.78
N PRO A 151 -5.22 7.95 -16.47
CA PRO A 151 -4.17 7.16 -15.84
C PRO A 151 -3.05 8.01 -15.24
N ASN A 152 -3.01 9.32 -15.54
CA ASN A 152 -2.07 10.28 -14.97
C ASN A 152 -2.58 10.94 -13.68
N VAL A 153 -3.82 10.64 -13.26
CA VAL A 153 -4.34 11.02 -11.95
C VAL A 153 -4.21 9.83 -10.99
N ILE A 154 -3.32 9.96 -10.03
CA ILE A 154 -2.97 8.88 -9.10
C ILE A 154 -3.08 9.35 -7.65
N THR A 155 -3.25 8.41 -6.73
CA THR A 155 -3.24 8.69 -5.29
C THR A 155 -1.81 8.85 -4.77
N GLY A 156 -1.67 9.48 -3.59
CA GLY A 156 -0.37 9.57 -2.91
C GLY A 156 0.25 8.21 -2.62
N LEU A 157 -0.57 7.18 -2.33
CA LEU A 157 -0.06 5.81 -2.12
C LEU A 157 0.47 5.19 -3.42
N GLN A 158 -0.24 5.39 -4.53
CA GLN A 158 0.24 4.97 -5.86
C GLN A 158 1.55 5.67 -6.21
N PHE A 159 1.67 6.96 -5.91
CA PHE A 159 2.93 7.68 -6.11
C PHE A 159 4.07 7.09 -5.27
N GLU A 160 3.84 6.72 -4.00
CA GLU A 160 4.85 6.03 -3.17
C GLU A 160 5.32 4.71 -3.81
N ARG A 161 4.45 4.02 -4.52
CA ARG A 161 4.84 2.81 -5.26
C ARG A 161 5.66 3.13 -6.51
N LEU A 162 5.35 4.20 -7.24
CA LEU A 162 6.16 4.64 -8.38
C LEU A 162 7.60 4.97 -7.97
N ILE A 163 7.79 5.74 -6.90
CA ILE A 163 9.12 6.18 -6.46
C ILE A 163 9.94 5.09 -5.76
N SER A 164 9.33 3.95 -5.44
CA SER A 164 10.03 2.82 -4.83
C SER A 164 10.82 2.04 -5.86
N VAL A 165 12.08 1.72 -5.54
CA VAL A 165 12.95 0.88 -6.39
C VAL A 165 12.33 -0.50 -6.65
N SER A 166 11.56 -1.04 -5.71
CA SER A 166 10.82 -2.30 -5.87
C SER A 166 9.44 -2.12 -6.49
N GLY A 167 9.05 -0.91 -6.86
CA GLY A 167 7.76 -0.60 -7.46
C GLY A 167 7.71 -0.89 -8.96
N PRO A 168 6.55 -0.66 -9.60
CA PRO A 168 6.29 -1.08 -10.97
C PRO A 168 7.17 -0.38 -12.01
N THR A 169 7.74 0.78 -11.70
CA THR A 169 8.61 1.57 -12.60
C THR A 169 10.09 1.52 -12.21
N GLY A 170 10.46 0.69 -11.21
CA GLY A 170 11.83 0.66 -10.70
C GLY A 170 12.28 1.97 -10.05
N GLY A 171 11.33 2.75 -9.51
CA GLY A 171 11.59 4.03 -8.85
C GLY A 171 11.59 5.26 -9.76
N GLN A 172 11.28 5.10 -11.03
CA GLN A 172 11.17 6.22 -11.96
C GLN A 172 9.79 6.88 -11.89
N ILE A 173 9.75 8.21 -11.90
CA ILE A 173 8.51 8.99 -11.94
C ILE A 173 8.15 9.20 -13.41
N LEU A 174 7.17 8.42 -13.87
CA LEU A 174 6.77 8.40 -15.27
C LEU A 174 5.26 8.62 -15.41
N THR A 175 4.88 9.30 -16.47
CA THR A 175 3.49 9.36 -16.93
C THR A 175 3.05 7.99 -17.48
N SER A 176 1.76 7.83 -17.77
CA SER A 176 1.22 6.62 -18.40
C SER A 176 1.83 6.31 -19.77
N GLU A 177 2.42 7.32 -20.42
CA GLU A 177 3.13 7.19 -21.70
C GLU A 177 4.62 6.82 -21.52
N GLY A 178 5.09 6.64 -20.29
CA GLY A 178 6.50 6.34 -19.99
C GLY A 178 7.44 7.55 -20.10
N LYS A 179 6.91 8.77 -20.05
CA LYS A 179 7.69 10.02 -20.10
C LYS A 179 7.85 10.62 -18.70
N THR A 180 8.94 11.29 -18.45
CA THR A 180 9.12 12.11 -17.25
C THR A 180 8.14 13.30 -17.30
N PRO A 181 7.35 13.58 -16.25
CA PRO A 181 6.46 14.72 -16.23
C PRO A 181 7.22 16.04 -16.19
N GLU A 182 6.72 17.03 -16.92
CA GLU A 182 7.23 18.41 -16.90
C GLU A 182 6.61 19.22 -15.77
N ARG A 183 5.35 18.93 -15.46
CA ARG A 183 4.55 19.60 -14.43
C ARG A 183 3.76 18.59 -13.62
N VAL A 184 3.67 18.80 -12.32
CA VAL A 184 2.93 17.93 -11.41
C VAL A 184 2.08 18.77 -10.46
N ALA A 185 0.79 18.47 -10.38
CA ALA A 185 -0.13 19.08 -9.42
C ALA A 185 -0.42 18.11 -8.27
N ILE A 186 -0.32 18.56 -7.04
CA ILE A 186 -0.68 17.82 -5.83
C ILE A 186 -1.90 18.48 -5.19
N ILE A 187 -3.00 17.76 -5.09
CA ILE A 187 -4.25 18.25 -4.50
C ILE A 187 -4.39 17.65 -3.11
N HIS A 188 -4.37 18.50 -2.10
CA HIS A 188 -4.52 18.09 -0.69
C HIS A 188 -5.99 17.88 -0.31
N CYS A 189 -6.21 17.16 0.78
CA CYS A 189 -7.51 17.00 1.44
C CYS A 189 -8.60 16.35 0.56
N VAL A 190 -8.24 15.54 -0.43
CA VAL A 190 -9.23 14.78 -1.21
C VAL A 190 -9.87 13.73 -0.30
N GLY A 191 -11.20 13.81 -0.11
CA GLY A 191 -11.94 12.94 0.81
C GLY A 191 -11.75 13.24 2.31
N SER A 192 -11.08 14.36 2.65
CA SER A 192 -10.80 14.78 4.03
C SER A 192 -11.13 16.27 4.19
N ARG A 193 -11.65 16.70 5.35
CA ARG A 193 -12.13 18.05 5.61
C ARG A 193 -13.24 18.46 4.63
N ASP A 194 -14.07 17.52 4.26
CA ASP A 194 -15.19 17.67 3.33
C ASP A 194 -16.41 16.96 3.94
N GLU A 195 -17.50 17.68 4.16
CA GLU A 195 -18.72 17.14 4.77
C GLU A 195 -19.37 16.03 3.94
N ARG A 196 -19.11 16.01 2.63
CA ARG A 196 -19.59 14.97 1.71
C ARG A 196 -18.81 13.65 1.82
N ALA A 197 -17.66 13.67 2.50
CA ALA A 197 -16.80 12.50 2.70
C ALA A 197 -16.44 12.37 4.20
N HIS A 198 -15.30 12.92 4.61
CA HIS A 198 -14.86 12.95 6.00
C HIS A 198 -14.63 14.39 6.45
N ALA A 199 -15.40 14.87 7.43
CA ALA A 199 -15.28 16.23 7.96
C ALA A 199 -13.95 16.45 8.72
N TYR A 200 -13.32 15.38 9.20
CA TYR A 200 -12.05 15.46 9.94
C TYR A 200 -10.82 15.57 9.04
N CYS A 201 -9.71 16.01 9.62
CA CYS A 201 -8.40 16.03 8.98
C CYS A 201 -7.66 14.71 9.21
N SER A 202 -7.08 14.13 8.15
CA SER A 202 -6.25 12.91 8.22
C SER A 202 -4.96 13.10 9.03
N ARG A 203 -4.52 14.34 9.32
CA ARG A 203 -3.38 14.77 10.13
C ARG A 203 -1.99 14.54 9.54
N PHE A 204 -1.80 13.64 8.61
CA PHE A 204 -0.47 13.30 8.07
C PHE A 204 -0.30 13.61 6.57
N CYS A 205 -1.41 13.88 5.84
CA CYS A 205 -1.36 14.07 4.38
C CYS A 205 -0.51 15.29 3.95
N CYS A 206 -0.50 16.39 4.70
CA CYS A 206 0.35 17.52 4.36
C CYS A 206 1.83 17.12 4.30
N MET A 207 2.33 16.38 5.27
CA MET A 207 3.73 16.01 5.33
C MET A 207 4.15 15.02 4.25
N TYR A 208 3.34 13.99 3.97
CA TYR A 208 3.70 13.10 2.87
C TYR A 208 3.60 13.80 1.50
N SER A 209 2.64 14.70 1.31
CA SER A 209 2.52 15.49 0.08
C SER A 209 3.70 16.44 -0.11
N LEU A 210 4.19 17.08 0.95
CA LEU A 210 5.42 17.88 0.93
C LEU A 210 6.63 17.02 0.54
N LYS A 211 6.76 15.83 1.13
CA LYS A 211 7.82 14.87 0.77
C LYS A 211 7.72 14.48 -0.71
N GLN A 212 6.54 14.18 -1.20
CA GLN A 212 6.30 13.82 -2.60
C GLN A 212 6.61 14.98 -3.55
N ALA A 213 6.23 16.20 -3.21
CA ALA A 213 6.55 17.41 -3.96
C ALA A 213 8.06 17.58 -4.12
N HIS A 214 8.80 17.46 -3.03
CA HIS A 214 10.27 17.49 -3.02
C HIS A 214 10.88 16.42 -3.92
N GLN A 215 10.43 15.17 -3.78
CA GLN A 215 10.95 14.05 -4.57
C GLN A 215 10.66 14.18 -6.07
N VAL A 216 9.49 14.74 -6.45
CA VAL A 216 9.19 15.04 -7.85
C VAL A 216 10.20 16.05 -8.37
N GLN A 217 10.33 17.18 -7.70
CA GLN A 217 11.22 18.26 -8.14
C GLN A 217 12.69 17.79 -8.21
N GLU A 218 13.16 17.14 -7.15
CA GLU A 218 14.56 16.67 -7.06
C GLU A 218 14.91 15.64 -8.14
N ARG A 219 13.99 14.69 -8.42
CA ARG A 219 14.28 13.57 -9.34
C ARG A 219 13.97 13.85 -10.79
N THR A 220 13.05 14.78 -11.08
CA THR A 220 12.59 15.03 -12.44
C THR A 220 12.88 16.44 -12.95
N GLY A 221 13.11 17.40 -12.07
CA GLY A 221 13.17 18.82 -12.41
C GLY A 221 11.82 19.43 -12.80
N ALA A 222 10.72 18.72 -12.60
CA ALA A 222 9.39 19.19 -12.93
C ALA A 222 8.97 20.39 -12.08
N GLU A 223 8.14 21.26 -12.66
CA GLU A 223 7.43 22.29 -11.90
C GLU A 223 6.35 21.62 -11.02
N VAL A 224 6.36 21.93 -9.72
CA VAL A 224 5.42 21.32 -8.78
C VAL A 224 4.47 22.37 -8.21
N TYR A 225 3.18 22.09 -8.32
CA TYR A 225 2.08 22.91 -7.82
C TYR A 225 1.35 22.16 -6.71
N SER A 226 1.29 22.72 -5.51
CA SER A 226 0.65 22.13 -4.33
C SER A 226 -0.59 22.94 -3.96
N PHE A 227 -1.79 22.37 -4.17
CA PHE A 227 -3.08 22.99 -3.87
C PHE A 227 -3.55 22.57 -2.48
N TYR A 228 -3.70 23.50 -1.55
CA TYR A 228 -4.00 23.22 -0.14
C TYR A 228 -5.02 24.19 0.46
N MET A 229 -5.75 23.77 1.47
CA MET A 229 -6.63 24.66 2.26
C MET A 229 -5.85 25.37 3.36
N ASP A 230 -5.24 24.56 4.27
CA ASP A 230 -4.28 24.97 5.27
C ASP A 230 -3.14 23.97 5.31
N MET A 231 -1.92 24.45 5.44
CA MET A 231 -0.76 23.56 5.63
C MET A 231 -0.65 23.22 7.13
N ARG A 232 -0.64 21.92 7.44
CA ARG A 232 -0.58 21.41 8.81
C ARG A 232 0.70 20.64 9.02
N THR A 233 1.70 21.33 9.56
CA THR A 233 3.08 20.88 9.77
C THR A 233 3.46 20.91 11.26
N PHE A 234 2.66 20.28 12.11
CA PHE A 234 2.72 20.40 13.56
C PHE A 234 3.79 19.51 14.24
N GLY A 235 4.61 18.78 13.50
CA GLY A 235 5.70 17.97 14.03
C GLY A 235 7.01 18.75 14.16
N LYS A 236 7.97 18.22 14.93
CA LYS A 236 9.31 18.80 15.07
C LYS A 236 10.01 18.88 13.72
N ALA A 237 10.52 20.05 13.35
CA ALA A 237 11.18 20.37 12.09
C ALA A 237 10.27 20.28 10.84
N TYR A 238 8.96 20.16 10.97
CA TYR A 238 8.05 20.05 9.83
C TYR A 238 7.76 21.41 9.20
N GLU A 239 7.65 22.45 9.99
CA GLU A 239 7.49 23.82 9.49
C GLU A 239 8.74 24.30 8.77
N GLU A 240 9.92 23.98 9.29
CA GLU A 240 11.20 24.28 8.66
C GLU A 240 11.32 23.55 7.30
N PHE A 241 10.86 22.30 7.23
CA PHE A 241 10.81 21.55 5.97
C PHE A 241 9.88 22.24 4.95
N TYR A 242 8.68 22.63 5.36
CA TYR A 242 7.75 23.37 4.51
C TYR A 242 8.34 24.70 4.02
N SER A 243 8.94 25.46 4.93
CA SER A 243 9.59 26.74 4.59
C SER A 243 10.72 26.57 3.59
N ARG A 244 11.52 25.50 3.74
CA ARG A 244 12.58 25.15 2.79
C ARG A 244 12.02 24.88 1.39
N LEU A 245 10.98 24.06 1.28
CA LEU A 245 10.37 23.73 -0.03
C LEU A 245 9.81 24.95 -0.76
N ARG A 246 9.29 25.94 -0.01
CA ARG A 246 8.90 27.23 -0.59
C ARG A 246 10.09 27.98 -1.20
N SER A 247 11.23 27.97 -0.55
CA SER A 247 12.47 28.60 -1.05
C SER A 247 13.09 27.82 -2.23
N GLU A 248 12.84 26.52 -2.33
CA GLU A 248 13.29 25.65 -3.43
C GLU A 248 12.43 25.80 -4.70
N GLY A 249 11.36 26.63 -4.68
CA GLY A 249 10.58 26.99 -5.85
C GLY A 249 9.32 26.16 -6.09
N ILE A 250 8.93 25.29 -5.14
CA ILE A 250 7.62 24.60 -5.18
C ILE A 250 6.51 25.66 -5.04
N GLN A 251 5.55 25.64 -5.95
CA GLN A 251 4.44 26.59 -5.98
C GLN A 251 3.32 26.13 -5.02
N PHE A 252 3.10 26.88 -3.94
CA PHE A 252 2.04 26.63 -2.97
C PHE A 252 0.85 27.53 -3.24
N ILE A 253 -0.27 26.95 -3.68
CA ILE A 253 -1.50 27.67 -4.03
C ILE A 253 -2.57 27.38 -2.99
N GLN A 254 -2.95 28.39 -2.23
CA GLN A 254 -4.02 28.24 -1.25
C GLN A 254 -5.38 28.19 -1.96
N GLY A 255 -6.06 27.07 -1.87
CA GLY A 255 -7.32 26.76 -2.51
C GLY A 255 -7.36 25.32 -3.01
N ARG A 256 -8.54 24.89 -3.40
CA ARG A 256 -8.74 23.59 -4.07
C ARG A 256 -9.22 23.84 -5.50
N PRO A 257 -8.67 23.17 -6.51
CA PRO A 257 -9.23 23.24 -7.86
C PRO A 257 -10.66 22.66 -7.83
N SER A 258 -11.55 23.25 -8.61
CA SER A 258 -12.92 22.76 -8.73
C SER A 258 -12.99 21.43 -9.49
N GLN A 259 -12.13 21.30 -10.51
CA GLN A 259 -12.06 20.08 -11.31
C GLN A 259 -10.69 19.94 -11.97
N VAL A 260 -10.38 18.71 -12.39
CA VAL A 260 -9.28 18.35 -13.27
C VAL A 260 -9.88 17.90 -14.59
N THR A 261 -9.52 18.56 -15.68
CA THR A 261 -9.99 18.23 -17.03
C THR A 261 -8.89 17.52 -17.80
N VAL A 262 -9.29 16.61 -18.65
CA VAL A 262 -8.39 15.91 -19.58
C VAL A 262 -8.58 16.55 -20.96
N ASP A 263 -7.51 17.07 -21.53
CA ASP A 263 -7.52 17.56 -22.90
C ASP A 263 -7.79 16.36 -23.85
N PRO A 264 -8.85 16.41 -24.67
CA PRO A 264 -9.24 15.28 -25.51
C PRO A 264 -8.24 14.97 -26.63
N GLU A 265 -7.46 15.96 -27.08
CA GLU A 265 -6.50 15.80 -28.16
C GLU A 265 -5.14 15.32 -27.63
N THR A 266 -4.64 15.94 -26.58
CA THR A 266 -3.30 15.67 -26.05
C THR A 266 -3.28 14.66 -24.90
N GLN A 267 -4.45 14.32 -24.34
CA GLN A 267 -4.61 13.51 -23.13
C GLN A 267 -3.86 14.05 -21.89
N ARG A 268 -3.47 15.33 -21.93
CA ARG A 268 -2.86 16.05 -20.81
C ARG A 268 -3.92 16.53 -19.83
N LEU A 269 -3.51 16.72 -18.58
CA LEU A 269 -4.33 17.26 -17.50
C LEU A 269 -4.16 18.78 -17.42
#